data_53bf5a21e90303f786bb4a159ab416c5
#
_entry.id   53bf5a21e90303f786bb4a159ab416c5
#
_cell.length_a   1.000
_cell.length_b   1.000
_cell.length_c   1.000
_cell.angle_alpha   90.00
_cell.angle_beta   90.00
_cell.angle_gamma   90.00
#
_symmetry.space_group_name_H-M   'P 1'
#
loop_
_entity.id
_entity.type
_entity.pdbx_description
1 polymer ?
#
loop_
_entity_poly.entity_id
_entity_poly.type
_entity_poly.pdbx_seq_one_letter_code
_entity_poly.pdbx_strand_id
1 'polypeptide(L)'
;LVIRGGQNIVPAEVEDAIVGHPSVAEVSVIGVPDSEMGERICAVVVATKGACLTLEGIAAYLGERGLARFKYPERLMLLESMPMNPAGTKVDKRALRELAAGHVLREIGESSLNN
;
A
#
# COMPACT_ATOMS: atom_id res chain seq x y z
N LEU A 1 13.20 3.14 -0.57
CA LEU A 1 12.93 2.52 -1.88
C LEU A 1 12.26 1.16 -1.69
N VAL A 2 11.41 0.81 -2.63
CA VAL A 2 10.88 -0.54 -2.76
C VAL A 2 11.59 -1.20 -3.93
N ILE A 3 12.18 -2.36 -3.70
CA ILE A 3 12.91 -3.10 -4.73
C ILE A 3 12.07 -4.29 -5.18
N ARG A 4 11.38 -4.12 -6.31
CA ARG A 4 10.46 -5.11 -6.87
C ARG A 4 11.03 -5.70 -8.15
N GLY A 5 11.41 -6.96 -8.09
CA GLY A 5 11.96 -7.67 -9.26
C GLY A 5 13.17 -6.96 -9.87
N GLY A 6 14.04 -6.38 -9.03
CA GLY A 6 15.20 -5.62 -9.49
C GLY A 6 14.92 -4.17 -9.88
N GLN A 7 13.65 -3.73 -9.84
CA GLN A 7 13.27 -2.35 -10.14
C GLN A 7 13.22 -1.54 -8.84
N ASN A 8 13.86 -0.38 -8.85
CA ASN A 8 13.82 0.55 -7.72
C ASN A 8 12.62 1.46 -7.85
N ILE A 9 11.71 1.37 -6.89
CA ILE A 9 10.47 2.16 -6.89
C ILE A 9 10.54 3.15 -5.76
N VAL A 10 10.33 4.43 -6.06
CA VAL A 10 10.32 5.51 -5.09
C VAL A 10 8.92 5.62 -4.51
N PRO A 11 8.73 5.35 -3.20
CA PRO A 11 7.39 5.39 -2.60
C PRO A 11 6.69 6.73 -2.78
N ALA A 12 7.42 7.84 -2.69
CA ALA A 12 6.84 9.17 -2.83
C ALA A 12 6.15 9.37 -4.19
N GLU A 13 6.69 8.83 -5.26
CA GLU A 13 6.10 8.93 -6.59
C GLU A 13 4.73 8.25 -6.63
N VAL A 14 4.65 7.06 -6.05
CA VAL A 14 3.40 6.30 -6.03
C VAL A 14 2.39 6.95 -5.08
N GLU A 15 2.86 7.42 -3.92
CA GLU A 15 2.01 8.16 -2.97
C GLU A 15 1.40 9.40 -3.61
N ASP A 16 2.22 10.18 -4.32
CA ASP A 16 1.76 11.40 -4.98
C ASP A 16 0.71 11.10 -6.05
N ALA A 17 0.86 9.98 -6.74
CA ALA A 17 -0.12 9.57 -7.75
C ALA A 17 -1.45 9.13 -7.12
N ILE A 18 -1.40 8.46 -5.97
CA ILE A 18 -2.59 7.92 -5.30
C ILE A 18 -3.35 8.99 -4.52
N VAL A 19 -2.64 9.93 -3.90
CA VAL A 19 -3.25 10.89 -2.96
C VAL A 19 -4.32 11.77 -3.61
N GLY A 20 -4.27 11.93 -4.92
CA GLY A 20 -5.30 12.69 -5.67
C GLY A 20 -6.63 11.98 -5.81
N HIS A 21 -6.72 10.70 -5.47
CA HIS A 21 -7.96 9.95 -5.56
C HIS A 21 -8.97 10.49 -4.55
N PRO A 22 -10.24 10.75 -4.96
CA PRO A 22 -11.23 11.37 -4.08
C PRO A 22 -11.59 10.54 -2.84
N SER A 23 -11.38 9.24 -2.88
CA SER A 23 -11.67 8.35 -1.75
C SER A 23 -10.46 8.11 -0.84
N VAL A 24 -9.34 8.77 -1.11
CA VAL A 24 -8.11 8.64 -0.30
C VAL A 24 -7.91 9.87 0.56
N ALA A 25 -7.95 9.70 1.88
CA ALA A 25 -7.65 10.78 2.81
C ALA A 25 -6.13 10.86 3.06
N GLU A 26 -5.49 9.71 3.26
CA GLU A 26 -4.05 9.61 3.46
C GLU A 26 -3.53 8.34 2.80
N VAL A 27 -2.29 8.36 2.33
CA VAL A 27 -1.66 7.19 1.74
C VAL A 27 -0.19 7.14 2.15
N SER A 28 0.31 5.93 2.36
CA SER A 28 1.72 5.67 2.55
C SER A 28 2.06 4.39 1.81
N VAL A 29 3.14 4.41 1.05
CA VAL A 29 3.55 3.26 0.23
C VAL A 29 4.78 2.61 0.86
N ILE A 30 4.72 1.30 1.04
CA ILE A 30 5.81 0.52 1.63
C ILE A 30 6.09 -0.70 0.78
N GLY A 31 7.27 -1.29 0.96
CA GLY A 31 7.60 -2.59 0.40
C GLY A 31 7.27 -3.66 1.42
N VAL A 32 6.66 -4.75 0.96
CA VAL A 32 6.43 -5.93 1.79
C VAL A 32 7.22 -7.10 1.20
N PRO A 33 7.82 -7.97 2.05
CA PRO A 33 8.63 -9.06 1.54
C PRO A 33 7.84 -10.01 0.64
N ASP A 34 8.50 -10.49 -0.40
CA ASP A 34 7.93 -11.44 -1.34
C ASP A 34 9.02 -12.40 -1.82
N SER A 35 8.72 -13.68 -1.85
CA SER A 35 9.70 -14.72 -2.20
C SER A 35 10.14 -14.67 -3.66
N GLU A 36 9.29 -14.18 -4.56
CA GLU A 36 9.60 -14.13 -5.99
C GLU A 36 10.18 -12.79 -6.41
N MET A 37 9.61 -11.69 -5.94
CA MET A 37 9.96 -10.35 -6.40
C MET A 37 10.93 -9.62 -5.47
N GLY A 38 11.30 -10.20 -4.34
CA GLY A 38 12.06 -9.53 -3.30
C GLY A 38 11.13 -8.71 -2.43
N GLU A 39 10.47 -7.72 -3.03
CA GLU A 39 9.43 -6.92 -2.38
C GLU A 39 8.25 -6.73 -3.32
N ARG A 40 7.08 -6.51 -2.75
CA ARG A 40 5.90 -6.04 -3.50
C ARG A 40 5.48 -4.70 -2.95
N ILE A 41 4.82 -3.92 -3.77
CA ILE A 41 4.38 -2.58 -3.42
C ILE A 41 3.05 -2.68 -2.67
N CYS A 42 3.02 -2.15 -1.45
CA CYS A 42 1.80 -2.10 -0.64
C CYS A 42 1.38 -0.64 -0.45
N ALA A 43 0.16 -0.32 -0.85
CA ALA A 43 -0.43 0.97 -0.55
C ALA A 43 -1.20 0.85 0.76
N VAL A 44 -0.82 1.66 1.74
CA VAL A 44 -1.54 1.76 3.01
C VAL A 44 -2.37 3.03 2.95
N VAL A 45 -3.68 2.91 3.07
CA VAL A 45 -4.60 4.01 2.81
C VAL A 45 -5.55 4.21 3.98
N VAL A 46 -5.74 5.47 4.34
CA VAL A 46 -6.87 5.89 5.16
C VAL A 46 -7.90 6.43 4.17
N ALA A 47 -9.01 5.74 4.04
CA ALA A 47 -10.07 6.13 3.10
C ALA A 47 -10.90 7.27 3.68
N THR A 48 -11.50 8.08 2.82
CA THR A 48 -12.47 9.08 3.25
C THR A 48 -13.69 8.37 3.82
N LYS A 49 -14.41 9.03 4.72
CA LYS A 49 -15.54 8.45 5.42
C LYS A 49 -16.59 7.92 4.43
N GLY A 50 -16.98 6.66 4.60
CA GLY A 50 -17.98 6.02 3.77
C GLY A 50 -17.49 5.55 2.40
N ALA A 51 -16.21 5.77 2.09
CA ALA A 51 -15.64 5.36 0.82
C ALA A 51 -15.33 3.86 0.81
N CYS A 52 -15.46 3.26 -0.36
CA CYS A 52 -15.09 1.87 -0.61
C CYS A 52 -13.95 1.85 -1.63
N LEU A 53 -12.77 1.45 -1.20
CA LEU A 53 -11.59 1.36 -2.04
C LEU A 53 -11.21 -0.09 -2.31
N THR A 54 -10.85 -0.37 -3.56
CA THR A 54 -10.33 -1.67 -3.97
C THR A 54 -8.99 -1.49 -4.66
N LEU A 55 -8.20 -2.54 -4.69
CA LEU A 55 -6.93 -2.52 -5.40
C LEU A 55 -7.14 -2.27 -6.89
N GLU A 56 -8.16 -2.88 -7.48
CA GLU A 56 -8.53 -2.70 -8.89
C GLU A 56 -8.92 -1.26 -9.19
N GLY A 57 -9.65 -0.63 -8.28
CA GLY A 57 -10.06 0.77 -8.43
C GLY A 57 -8.87 1.72 -8.40
N ILE A 58 -7.90 1.44 -7.53
CA ILE A 58 -6.67 2.23 -7.47
C ILE A 58 -5.86 2.03 -8.75
N ALA A 59 -5.74 0.80 -9.25
CA ALA A 59 -5.02 0.51 -10.48
C ALA A 59 -5.63 1.23 -11.67
N ALA A 60 -6.96 1.23 -11.79
CA ALA A 60 -7.66 1.95 -12.85
C ALA A 60 -7.37 3.45 -12.79
N TYR A 61 -7.43 4.02 -11.61
CA TYR A 61 -7.14 5.44 -11.40
C TYR A 61 -5.70 5.79 -11.80
N LEU A 62 -4.74 4.96 -11.41
CA LEU A 62 -3.32 5.16 -11.75
C LEU A 62 -3.08 5.03 -13.25
N GLY A 63 -3.78 4.11 -13.91
CA GLY A 63 -3.71 3.95 -15.36
C GLY A 63 -4.17 5.19 -16.09
N GLU A 64 -5.24 5.82 -15.65
CA GLU A 64 -5.74 7.07 -16.21
C GLU A 64 -4.74 8.22 -16.04
N ARG A 65 -3.94 8.16 -14.98
CA ARG A 65 -2.92 9.17 -14.70
C ARG A 65 -1.60 8.91 -15.41
N GLY A 66 -1.47 7.80 -16.10
CA GLY A 66 -0.27 7.48 -16.86
C GLY A 66 0.90 6.97 -16.04
N LEU A 67 0.66 6.49 -14.82
CA LEU A 67 1.72 5.88 -14.03
C LEU A 67 2.13 4.54 -14.66
N ALA A 68 3.43 4.27 -14.72
CA ALA A 68 3.94 3.02 -15.28
C ALA A 68 3.40 1.82 -14.49
N ARG A 69 3.01 0.79 -15.20
CA ARG A 69 2.33 -0.38 -14.63
C ARG A 69 3.12 -1.09 -13.53
N PHE A 70 4.44 -1.19 -13.69
CA PHE A 70 5.28 -1.84 -12.70
C PHE A 70 5.34 -1.10 -11.36
N LYS A 71 4.84 0.13 -11.31
CA LYS A 71 4.78 0.95 -10.10
C LYS A 71 3.43 0.86 -9.38
N TYR A 72 2.48 0.11 -9.93
CA TYR A 72 1.16 -0.03 -9.30
C TYR A 72 1.28 -0.86 -8.02
N PRO A 73 0.53 -0.49 -6.97
CA PRO A 73 0.45 -1.33 -5.77
C PRO A 73 -0.12 -2.70 -6.10
N GLU A 74 0.41 -3.70 -5.42
CA GLU A 74 -0.05 -5.09 -5.54
C GLU A 74 -0.76 -5.55 -4.27
N ARG A 75 -0.68 -4.75 -3.22
CA ARG A 75 -1.35 -4.97 -1.95
C ARG A 75 -2.01 -3.68 -1.51
N LEU A 76 -3.15 -3.80 -0.86
CA LEU A 76 -3.87 -2.66 -0.29
C LEU A 76 -4.16 -2.97 1.17
N MET A 77 -3.76 -2.08 2.05
CA MET A 77 -4.10 -2.17 3.46
C MET A 77 -4.87 -0.91 3.85
N LEU A 78 -6.07 -1.08 4.39
CA LEU A 78 -6.91 0.02 4.82
C LEU A 78 -6.79 0.18 6.34
N LEU A 79 -6.54 1.40 6.79
CA LEU A 79 -6.43 1.74 8.20
C LEU A 79 -7.38 2.89 8.52
N GLU A 80 -7.81 2.98 9.77
CA GLU A 80 -8.60 4.13 10.24
C GLU A 80 -7.73 5.36 10.47
N SER A 81 -6.47 5.15 10.85
CA SER A 81 -5.50 6.22 11.04
C SER A 81 -4.09 5.69 10.82
N MET A 82 -3.18 6.57 10.43
CA MET A 82 -1.78 6.19 10.25
C MET A 82 -1.03 6.19 11.58
N PRO A 83 -0.17 5.18 11.83
CA PRO A 83 0.75 5.25 12.97
C PRO A 83 1.77 6.36 12.70
N MET A 84 2.02 7.17 13.74
CA MET A 84 2.93 8.30 13.62
C MET A 84 4.17 8.08 14.48
N ASN A 85 5.26 8.76 14.15
CA ASN A 85 6.45 8.77 15.00
C ASN A 85 6.11 9.44 16.35
N PRO A 86 6.97 9.32 17.38
CA PRO A 86 6.68 9.90 18.69
C PRO A 86 6.41 11.41 18.67
N ALA A 87 7.01 12.13 17.74
CA ALA A 87 6.79 13.57 17.59
C ALA A 87 5.49 13.91 16.87
N GLY A 88 4.82 12.92 16.25
CA GLY A 88 3.59 13.15 15.51
C GLY A 88 3.77 13.89 14.18
N THR A 89 4.98 13.94 13.65
CA THR A 89 5.31 14.72 12.45
C THR A 89 5.38 13.89 11.17
N LYS A 90 5.64 12.59 11.29
CA LYS A 90 5.80 11.69 10.14
C LYS A 90 5.12 10.36 10.39
N VAL A 91 4.64 9.75 9.32
CA VAL A 91 4.12 8.38 9.36
C VAL A 91 5.27 7.42 9.72
N ASP A 92 5.00 6.52 10.66
CA ASP A 92 5.96 5.49 11.06
C ASP A 92 5.86 4.30 10.09
N LYS A 93 6.70 4.31 9.06
CA LYS A 93 6.68 3.25 8.03
C LYS A 93 7.12 1.89 8.57
N ARG A 94 7.94 1.88 9.62
CA ARG A 94 8.34 0.63 10.27
C ARG A 94 7.12 -0.06 10.88
N ALA A 95 6.29 0.73 11.58
CA ALA A 95 5.04 0.21 12.15
C ALA A 95 4.10 -0.29 11.05
N LEU A 96 4.04 0.42 9.92
CA LEU A 96 3.23 -0.02 8.79
C LEU A 96 3.70 -1.36 8.23
N ARG A 97 5.03 -1.54 8.10
CA ARG A 97 5.57 -2.82 7.61
C ARG A 97 5.25 -3.98 8.55
N GLU A 98 5.29 -3.73 9.86
CA GLU A 98 4.92 -4.74 10.85
C GLU A 98 3.44 -5.10 10.76
N LEU A 99 2.57 -4.10 10.61
CA LEU A 99 1.14 -4.31 10.42
C LEU A 99 0.86 -5.08 9.13
N ALA A 100 1.52 -4.71 8.04
CA ALA A 100 1.35 -5.36 6.75
C ALA A 100 1.79 -6.83 6.79
N ALA A 101 2.88 -7.13 7.47
CA ALA A 101 3.36 -8.51 7.64
C ALA A 101 2.32 -9.37 8.37
N GLY A 102 1.74 -8.85 9.46
CA GLY A 102 0.69 -9.52 10.20
C GLY A 102 -0.58 -9.71 9.37
N HIS A 103 -0.96 -8.70 8.61
CA HIS A 103 -2.13 -8.73 7.73
C HIS A 103 -1.99 -9.81 6.64
N VAL A 104 -0.84 -9.87 5.99
CA VAL A 104 -0.57 -10.87 4.95
C VAL A 104 -0.62 -12.27 5.55
N LEU A 105 -0.04 -12.48 6.73
CA LEU A 105 -0.09 -13.79 7.39
C LEU A 105 -1.52 -14.19 7.73
N ARG A 106 -2.36 -13.26 8.16
CA ARG A 106 -3.77 -13.55 8.45
C ARG A 106 -4.54 -13.94 7.19
N GLU A 107 -4.32 -13.24 6.09
CA GLU A 107 -4.96 -13.55 4.81
C GLU A 107 -4.59 -14.95 4.33
N ILE A 108 -3.32 -15.30 4.42
CA ILE A 108 -2.85 -16.63 4.06
C ILE A 108 -3.51 -17.70 4.95
N GLY A 109 -3.58 -17.43 6.26
CA GLY A 109 -4.23 -18.32 7.22
C GLY A 109 -5.71 -18.50 6.92
N GLU A 110 -6.42 -17.44 6.64
CA GLU A 110 -7.84 -17.47 6.29
C GLU A 110 -8.08 -18.24 5.02
N SER A 111 -7.26 -18.02 3.99
CA SER A 111 -7.34 -18.78 2.74
C SER A 111 -7.15 -20.28 2.96
N SER A 112 -6.21 -20.63 3.81
CA SER A 112 -5.97 -22.05 4.17
C SER A 112 -7.17 -22.67 4.86
N LEU A 113 -7.85 -21.91 5.73
CA LEU A 113 -9.01 -22.41 6.47
C LEU A 113 -10.24 -22.56 5.58
N ASN A 114 -10.36 -21.72 4.55
CA ASN A 114 -11.51 -21.70 3.65
C ASN A 114 -11.39 -22.75 2.52
N ASN A 115 -10.23 -23.31 2.36
CA ASN A 115 -9.98 -24.32 1.34
C ASN A 115 -10.10 -25.72 1.94
#